data_f3ccaeae2c431da475692ea55b6578c1
#
_entry.id   f3ccaeae2c431da475692ea55b6578c1
#
_cell.length_a   1.000
_cell.length_b   1.000
_cell.length_c   1.000
_cell.angle_alpha   90.00
_cell.angle_beta   90.00
_cell.angle_gamma   90.00
#
_symmetry.space_group_name_H-M   'P 1'
#
loop_
_entity.id
_entity.type
_entity.pdbx_description
1 polymer ?
#
loop_
_entity_poly.entity_id
_entity_poly.type
_entity_poly.pdbx_seq_one_letter_code
_entity_poly.pdbx_strand_id
1 'polypeptide(L)'
;MKKFVKYFLYGLIYLAIIFFLAVMFIATAKADLVKPNNSIEPYQVVKIQLRSLKQNDKPTKNNGIEQTWEFAHPNNQKNTGPLDRFKLMIKGKSYEMLLNHLDHQVVLINSEELVVLFEVTVLDKTKTYYKFNWQVEKYTKNGPLKDCWLTTMVSSPTPLSSSI
;
A
#
# COMPACT_ATOMS: atom_id res chain seq x y z
N MET A 1 24.94 51.85 -16.37
CA MET A 1 24.10 50.83 -17.00
C MET A 1 24.75 49.44 -17.02
N LYS A 2 25.95 49.21 -17.52
CA LYS A 2 26.57 47.87 -17.64
C LYS A 2 26.73 47.10 -16.30
N LYS A 3 27.05 47.76 -15.18
CA LYS A 3 27.19 47.11 -13.87
C LYS A 3 25.83 46.65 -13.30
N PHE A 4 24.76 47.41 -13.47
CA PHE A 4 23.42 47.06 -12.99
C PHE A 4 22.86 45.80 -13.70
N VAL A 5 23.02 45.74 -15.02
CA VAL A 5 22.61 44.58 -15.83
C VAL A 5 23.37 43.30 -15.38
N LYS A 6 24.65 43.43 -15.04
CA LYS A 6 25.47 42.31 -14.58
C LYS A 6 24.98 41.77 -13.23
N TYR A 7 24.68 42.61 -12.26
CA TYR A 7 24.16 42.18 -10.95
C TYR A 7 22.74 41.61 -11.04
N PHE A 8 21.90 42.19 -11.90
CA PHE A 8 20.56 41.66 -12.19
C PHE A 8 20.63 40.24 -12.78
N LEU A 9 21.56 40.00 -13.73
CA LEU A 9 21.77 38.68 -14.33
C LEU A 9 22.24 37.66 -13.31
N TYR A 10 23.17 38.04 -12.42
CA TYR A 10 23.61 37.12 -11.33
C TYR A 10 22.49 36.79 -10.36
N GLY A 11 21.60 37.73 -10.04
CA GLY A 11 20.41 37.47 -9.21
C GLY A 11 19.48 36.44 -9.84
N LEU A 12 19.23 36.54 -11.15
CA LEU A 12 18.39 35.59 -11.87
C LEU A 12 19.01 34.17 -11.89
N ILE A 13 20.33 34.09 -12.11
CA ILE A 13 21.05 32.80 -12.09
C ILE A 13 20.97 32.15 -10.69
N TYR A 14 21.16 32.96 -9.63
CA TYR A 14 21.08 32.47 -8.25
C TYR A 14 19.68 31.96 -7.90
N LEU A 15 18.63 32.66 -8.30
CA LEU A 15 17.23 32.23 -8.12
C LEU A 15 16.94 30.94 -8.89
N ALA A 16 17.44 30.82 -10.11
CA ALA A 16 17.29 29.59 -10.92
C ALA A 16 17.98 28.38 -10.27
N ILE A 17 19.16 28.57 -9.68
CA ILE A 17 19.89 27.51 -8.96
C ILE A 17 19.13 27.08 -7.72
N ILE A 18 18.61 28.05 -6.91
CA ILE A 18 17.82 27.72 -5.71
C ILE A 18 16.55 26.95 -6.10
N PHE A 19 15.86 27.40 -7.15
CA PHE A 19 14.65 26.72 -7.65
C PHE A 19 14.98 25.29 -8.11
N PHE A 20 16.07 25.10 -8.84
CA PHE A 20 16.50 23.79 -9.31
C PHE A 20 16.89 22.86 -8.16
N LEU A 21 17.60 23.35 -7.14
CA LEU A 21 17.94 22.59 -5.93
C LEU A 21 16.68 22.23 -5.13
N ALA A 22 15.71 23.14 -5.01
CA ALA A 22 14.44 22.87 -4.34
C ALA A 22 13.63 21.76 -5.06
N VAL A 23 13.58 21.79 -6.38
CA VAL A 23 12.90 20.77 -7.20
C VAL A 23 13.60 19.41 -7.07
N MET A 24 14.93 19.38 -7.05
CA MET A 24 15.71 18.15 -6.84
C MET A 24 15.47 17.53 -5.45
N PHE A 25 15.25 18.36 -4.42
CA PHE A 25 14.98 17.87 -3.05
C PHE A 25 13.60 17.24 -2.91
N ILE A 26 12.60 17.71 -3.66
CA ILE A 26 11.23 17.17 -3.65
C ILE A 26 11.17 15.81 -4.36
N ALA A 27 12.03 15.55 -5.34
CA ALA A 27 12.00 14.34 -6.17
C ALA A 27 12.49 13.06 -5.47
N THR A 28 13.06 13.13 -4.25
CA THR A 28 13.68 12.00 -3.56
C THR A 28 12.96 11.53 -2.29
N ALA A 29 11.81 12.11 -1.93
CA ALA A 29 11.04 11.65 -0.79
C ALA A 29 10.37 10.31 -1.10
N LYS A 30 11.12 9.22 -0.92
CA LYS A 30 10.52 7.88 -0.85
C LYS A 30 9.72 7.80 0.44
N ALA A 31 8.43 7.43 0.33
CA ALA A 31 7.61 7.26 1.51
C ALA A 31 8.19 6.15 2.39
N ASP A 32 8.31 6.42 3.67
CA ASP A 32 8.67 5.41 4.65
C ASP A 32 7.49 4.45 4.81
N LEU A 33 7.69 3.19 4.43
CA LEU A 33 6.68 2.15 4.57
C LEU A 33 6.62 1.68 6.02
N VAL A 34 5.42 1.53 6.55
CA VAL A 34 5.20 0.89 7.84
C VAL A 34 5.71 -0.54 7.77
N LYS A 35 6.58 -0.90 8.69
CA LYS A 35 7.14 -2.26 8.78
C LYS A 35 6.37 -3.10 9.79
N PRO A 36 6.19 -4.41 9.54
CA PRO A 36 5.64 -5.32 10.53
C PRO A 36 6.43 -5.27 11.83
N ASN A 37 5.72 -5.27 12.93
CA ASN A 37 6.25 -5.42 14.28
C ASN A 37 5.19 -6.08 15.17
N ASN A 38 5.61 -6.58 16.33
CA ASN A 38 4.76 -7.38 17.23
C ASN A 38 3.68 -6.59 17.98
N SER A 39 3.66 -5.26 17.88
CA SER A 39 2.61 -4.40 18.45
C SER A 39 1.43 -4.15 17.50
N ILE A 40 1.55 -4.57 16.23
CA ILE A 40 0.50 -4.40 15.22
C ILE A 40 -0.42 -5.61 15.24
N GLU A 41 -1.66 -5.38 15.67
CA GLU A 41 -2.69 -6.41 15.77
C GLU A 41 -3.25 -6.86 14.40
N PRO A 42 -3.84 -8.08 14.27
CA PRO A 42 -4.33 -8.61 13.00
C PRO A 42 -5.24 -7.67 12.23
N TYR A 43 -6.21 -7.05 12.91
CA TYR A 43 -7.12 -6.07 12.32
C TYR A 43 -6.39 -4.84 11.77
N GLN A 44 -5.34 -4.40 12.47
CA GLN A 44 -4.53 -3.25 12.04
C GLN A 44 -3.74 -3.59 10.76
N VAL A 45 -3.23 -4.82 10.63
CA VAL A 45 -2.56 -5.28 9.41
C VAL A 45 -3.48 -5.11 8.20
N VAL A 46 -4.71 -5.65 8.27
CA VAL A 46 -5.69 -5.54 7.19
C VAL A 46 -6.02 -4.08 6.89
N LYS A 47 -6.21 -3.25 7.93
CA LYS A 47 -6.48 -1.80 7.75
C LYS A 47 -5.32 -1.05 7.10
N ILE A 48 -4.07 -1.34 7.46
CA ILE A 48 -2.89 -0.71 6.85
C ILE A 48 -2.87 -1.04 5.36
N GLN A 49 -3.05 -2.31 5.00
CA GLN A 49 -3.05 -2.75 3.60
C GLN A 49 -4.19 -2.11 2.80
N LEU A 50 -5.42 -2.13 3.31
CA LEU A 50 -6.58 -1.56 2.61
C LEU A 50 -6.50 -0.05 2.46
N ARG A 51 -6.09 0.69 3.50
CA ARG A 51 -5.89 2.14 3.43
C ARG A 51 -4.83 2.52 2.39
N SER A 52 -3.76 1.75 2.33
CA SER A 52 -2.67 1.98 1.38
C SER A 52 -3.13 1.68 -0.05
N LEU A 53 -3.86 0.60 -0.28
CA LEU A 53 -4.45 0.29 -1.58
C LEU A 53 -5.52 1.31 -2.01
N LYS A 54 -6.30 1.87 -1.05
CA LYS A 54 -7.25 2.97 -1.31
C LYS A 54 -6.56 4.23 -1.80
N GLN A 55 -5.30 4.45 -1.44
CA GLN A 55 -4.48 5.59 -1.87
C GLN A 55 -3.21 5.10 -2.58
N ASN A 56 -3.35 4.14 -3.48
CA ASN A 56 -2.24 3.38 -4.05
C ASN A 56 -1.07 4.22 -4.54
N ASP A 57 -1.35 5.35 -5.17
CA ASP A 57 -0.35 6.18 -5.84
C ASP A 57 0.07 7.41 -5.01
N LYS A 58 -0.15 7.37 -3.69
CA LYS A 58 0.26 8.41 -2.75
C LYS A 58 1.22 7.87 -1.69
N PRO A 59 2.31 8.59 -1.40
CA PRO A 59 2.82 9.80 -2.07
C PRO A 59 3.48 9.52 -3.42
N THR A 60 3.81 8.26 -3.72
CA THR A 60 4.45 7.84 -4.97
C THR A 60 3.67 6.70 -5.63
N LYS A 61 3.86 6.53 -6.94
CA LYS A 61 3.20 5.49 -7.74
C LYS A 61 3.44 4.10 -7.15
N ASN A 62 2.37 3.33 -6.98
CA ASN A 62 2.34 1.97 -6.41
C ASN A 62 2.73 1.87 -4.92
N ASN A 63 2.82 2.96 -4.20
CA ASN A 63 3.17 2.95 -2.78
C ASN A 63 2.23 2.06 -1.95
N GLY A 64 0.94 2.03 -2.28
CA GLY A 64 -0.04 1.18 -1.60
C GLY A 64 0.21 -0.31 -1.82
N ILE A 65 0.57 -0.72 -3.04
CA ILE A 65 0.95 -2.11 -3.32
C ILE A 65 2.24 -2.47 -2.59
N GLU A 66 3.23 -1.57 -2.57
CA GLU A 66 4.49 -1.78 -1.84
C GLU A 66 4.25 -1.92 -0.33
N GLN A 67 3.40 -1.08 0.25
CA GLN A 67 2.99 -1.19 1.66
C GLN A 67 2.26 -2.52 1.94
N THR A 68 1.42 -2.96 1.02
CA THR A 68 0.72 -4.24 1.13
C THR A 68 1.69 -5.42 1.10
N TRP A 69 2.73 -5.33 0.26
CA TRP A 69 3.80 -6.32 0.17
C TRP A 69 4.61 -6.46 1.46
N GLU A 70 4.85 -5.38 2.18
CA GLU A 70 5.57 -5.41 3.47
C GLU A 70 4.88 -6.31 4.50
N PHE A 71 3.54 -6.37 4.48
CA PHE A 71 2.74 -7.21 5.38
C PHE A 71 2.38 -8.58 4.79
N ALA A 72 2.87 -8.94 3.62
CA ALA A 72 2.67 -10.27 3.06
C ALA A 72 3.58 -11.29 3.77
N HIS A 73 2.99 -12.40 4.24
CA HIS A 73 3.73 -13.50 4.86
C HIS A 73 4.80 -14.04 3.89
N PRO A 74 5.99 -14.46 4.37
CA PRO A 74 7.06 -14.99 3.50
C PRO A 74 6.62 -16.08 2.53
N ASN A 75 5.71 -16.98 2.95
CA ASN A 75 5.15 -17.99 2.06
C ASN A 75 4.28 -17.36 0.96
N ASN A 76 3.49 -16.34 1.28
CA ASN A 76 2.72 -15.60 0.30
C ASN A 76 3.65 -14.86 -0.68
N GLN A 77 4.68 -14.19 -0.16
CA GLN A 77 5.71 -13.54 -0.99
C GLN A 77 6.40 -14.52 -1.94
N LYS A 78 6.72 -15.73 -1.47
CA LYS A 78 7.32 -16.80 -2.30
C LYS A 78 6.39 -17.20 -3.46
N ASN A 79 5.09 -17.26 -3.23
CA ASN A 79 4.11 -17.69 -4.23
C ASN A 79 3.73 -16.59 -5.21
N THR A 80 3.66 -15.34 -4.77
CA THR A 80 3.16 -14.20 -5.54
C THR A 80 4.27 -13.26 -6.05
N GLY A 81 5.48 -13.38 -5.50
CA GLY A 81 6.63 -12.54 -5.81
C GLY A 81 7.39 -12.92 -7.08
N PRO A 82 8.41 -12.18 -7.41
CA PRO A 82 8.93 -10.99 -6.71
C PRO A 82 7.95 -9.79 -6.73
N LEU A 83 8.30 -8.70 -6.04
CA LEU A 83 7.44 -7.51 -5.89
C LEU A 83 6.85 -7.00 -7.22
N ASP A 84 7.63 -6.99 -8.29
CA ASP A 84 7.13 -6.53 -9.59
C ASP A 84 6.05 -7.46 -10.15
N ARG A 85 6.17 -8.77 -9.96
CA ARG A 85 5.11 -9.73 -10.30
C ARG A 85 3.88 -9.50 -9.43
N PHE A 86 4.05 -9.26 -8.12
CA PHE A 86 2.97 -8.92 -7.22
C PHE A 86 2.24 -7.63 -7.66
N LYS A 87 2.99 -6.59 -8.08
CA LYS A 87 2.41 -5.36 -8.65
C LYS A 87 1.54 -5.65 -9.88
N LEU A 88 2.00 -6.52 -10.77
CA LEU A 88 1.21 -6.92 -11.96
C LEU A 88 -0.04 -7.69 -11.57
N MET A 89 0.06 -8.61 -10.60
CA MET A 89 -1.07 -9.40 -10.11
C MET A 89 -2.15 -8.50 -9.51
N ILE A 90 -1.78 -7.55 -8.63
CA ILE A 90 -2.74 -6.63 -8.01
C ILE A 90 -3.39 -5.69 -9.03
N LYS A 91 -2.70 -5.32 -10.10
CA LYS A 91 -3.25 -4.51 -11.20
C LYS A 91 -4.09 -5.32 -12.20
N GLY A 92 -4.05 -6.63 -12.10
CA GLY A 92 -4.83 -7.52 -12.95
C GLY A 92 -6.31 -7.56 -12.53
N LYS A 93 -7.16 -8.04 -13.45
CA LYS A 93 -8.63 -8.09 -13.31
C LYS A 93 -9.13 -8.74 -12.02
N SER A 94 -8.34 -9.65 -11.43
CA SER A 94 -8.73 -10.34 -10.21
C SER A 94 -8.60 -9.50 -8.94
N TYR A 95 -7.82 -8.40 -8.96
CA TYR A 95 -7.55 -7.60 -7.74
C TYR A 95 -7.56 -6.09 -7.97
N GLU A 96 -7.73 -5.62 -9.21
CA GLU A 96 -7.68 -4.17 -9.54
C GLU A 96 -8.74 -3.34 -8.80
N MET A 97 -9.87 -3.96 -8.39
CA MET A 97 -10.92 -3.30 -7.61
C MET A 97 -10.45 -2.90 -6.20
N LEU A 98 -9.36 -3.47 -5.71
CA LEU A 98 -8.71 -3.04 -4.46
C LEU A 98 -7.99 -1.69 -4.62
N LEU A 99 -7.58 -1.33 -5.85
CA LEU A 99 -6.77 -0.13 -6.09
C LEU A 99 -7.63 1.12 -6.20
N ASN A 100 -7.31 2.10 -5.35
CA ASN A 100 -8.01 3.38 -5.29
C ASN A 100 -9.53 3.22 -5.13
N HIS A 101 -9.96 2.18 -4.41
CA HIS A 101 -11.37 1.93 -4.09
C HIS A 101 -11.97 3.09 -3.28
N LEU A 102 -13.29 3.20 -3.30
CA LEU A 102 -14.01 4.31 -2.67
C LEU A 102 -14.17 4.13 -1.17
N ASP A 103 -14.51 2.88 -0.75
CA ASP A 103 -14.72 2.54 0.65
C ASP A 103 -14.49 1.07 0.93
N HIS A 104 -14.32 0.71 2.21
CA HIS A 104 -14.17 -0.68 2.64
C HIS A 104 -14.67 -0.90 4.05
N GLN A 105 -15.15 -2.11 4.29
CA GLN A 105 -15.52 -2.62 5.61
C GLN A 105 -14.72 -3.88 5.92
N VAL A 106 -14.33 -4.06 7.17
CA VAL A 106 -13.60 -5.24 7.66
C VAL A 106 -14.39 -5.82 8.82
N VAL A 107 -14.78 -7.09 8.71
CA VAL A 107 -15.54 -7.83 9.72
C VAL A 107 -14.75 -9.06 10.15
N LEU A 108 -14.57 -9.26 11.44
CA LEU A 108 -13.94 -10.48 11.98
C LEU A 108 -14.88 -11.67 11.77
N ILE A 109 -14.38 -12.73 11.15
CA ILE A 109 -15.12 -13.99 10.93
C ILE A 109 -14.70 -15.06 11.93
N ASN A 110 -13.39 -15.25 12.09
CA ASN A 110 -12.86 -16.23 13.04
C ASN A 110 -11.52 -15.72 13.60
N SER A 111 -11.27 -16.08 14.86
CA SER A 111 -10.02 -15.73 15.54
C SER A 111 -9.54 -16.91 16.35
N GLU A 112 -8.39 -17.43 15.98
CA GLU A 112 -7.63 -18.46 16.68
C GLU A 112 -6.30 -17.88 17.15
N GLU A 113 -5.56 -18.61 17.96
CA GLU A 113 -4.31 -18.13 18.59
C GLU A 113 -3.28 -17.60 17.58
N LEU A 114 -3.15 -18.27 16.44
CA LEU A 114 -2.15 -17.96 15.41
C LEU A 114 -2.74 -17.55 14.06
N VAL A 115 -4.06 -17.60 13.89
CA VAL A 115 -4.74 -17.35 12.61
C VAL A 115 -6.00 -16.53 12.84
N VAL A 116 -6.15 -15.47 12.07
CA VAL A 116 -7.35 -14.62 12.11
C VAL A 116 -7.89 -14.46 10.69
N LEU A 117 -9.19 -14.66 10.53
CA LEU A 117 -9.91 -14.53 9.28
C LEU A 117 -10.86 -13.34 9.33
N PHE A 118 -10.76 -12.48 8.33
CA PHE A 118 -11.65 -11.35 8.12
C PHE A 118 -12.43 -11.49 6.82
N GLU A 119 -13.67 -11.03 6.83
CA GLU A 119 -14.39 -10.66 5.63
C GLU A 119 -14.15 -9.18 5.33
N VAL A 120 -13.72 -8.90 4.11
CA VAL A 120 -13.48 -7.54 3.63
C VAL A 120 -14.45 -7.25 2.50
N THR A 121 -15.27 -6.22 2.66
CA THR A 121 -16.11 -5.70 1.58
C THR A 121 -15.49 -4.40 1.06
N VAL A 122 -15.30 -4.30 -0.25
CA VAL A 122 -14.73 -3.14 -0.92
C VAL A 122 -15.74 -2.56 -1.91
N LEU A 123 -15.95 -1.25 -1.87
CA LEU A 123 -16.67 -0.50 -2.91
C LEU A 123 -15.65 0.02 -3.91
N ASP A 124 -15.66 -0.49 -5.13
CA ASP A 124 -14.73 -0.09 -6.17
C ASP A 124 -15.11 1.26 -6.83
N LYS A 125 -14.27 1.73 -7.74
CA LYS A 125 -14.47 2.98 -8.50
C LYS A 125 -15.73 2.96 -9.37
N THR A 126 -16.19 1.78 -9.78
CA THR A 126 -17.40 1.58 -10.60
C THR A 126 -18.67 1.48 -9.75
N LYS A 127 -18.54 1.67 -8.41
CA LYS A 127 -19.60 1.55 -7.42
C LYS A 127 -20.15 0.12 -7.30
N THR A 128 -19.32 -0.87 -7.60
CA THR A 128 -19.61 -2.29 -7.38
C THR A 128 -18.99 -2.74 -6.06
N TYR A 129 -19.73 -3.50 -5.28
CA TYR A 129 -19.23 -4.11 -4.07
C TYR A 129 -18.60 -5.47 -4.38
N TYR A 130 -17.43 -5.70 -3.79
CA TYR A 130 -16.71 -6.98 -3.84
C TYR A 130 -16.39 -7.46 -2.44
N LYS A 131 -16.56 -8.75 -2.21
CA LYS A 131 -16.20 -9.43 -0.98
C LYS A 131 -14.93 -10.24 -1.16
N PHE A 132 -14.09 -10.22 -0.12
CA PHE A 132 -12.87 -11.01 -0.01
C PHE A 132 -12.80 -11.69 1.35
N ASN A 133 -12.21 -12.87 1.42
CA ASN A 133 -11.70 -13.45 2.66
C ASN A 133 -10.22 -13.05 2.79
N TRP A 134 -9.86 -12.53 3.97
CA TRP A 134 -8.52 -12.02 4.25
C TRP A 134 -7.97 -12.72 5.48
N GLN A 135 -6.95 -13.56 5.30
CA GLN A 135 -6.34 -14.34 6.37
C GLN A 135 -5.01 -13.73 6.78
N VAL A 136 -4.84 -13.59 8.09
CA VAL A 136 -3.63 -13.07 8.72
C VAL A 136 -3.13 -14.13 9.71
N GLU A 137 -1.83 -14.44 9.68
CA GLU A 137 -1.21 -15.40 10.56
C GLU A 137 -0.07 -14.78 11.36
N LYS A 138 0.11 -15.26 12.59
CA LYS A 138 1.22 -14.88 13.43
C LYS A 138 2.47 -15.65 13.00
N TYR A 139 3.54 -14.93 12.68
CA TYR A 139 4.79 -15.55 12.24
C TYR A 139 5.57 -16.08 13.43
N THR A 140 5.76 -17.41 13.50
CA THR A 140 6.32 -18.10 14.67
C THR A 140 7.81 -18.41 14.54
N LYS A 141 8.41 -18.28 13.33
CA LYS A 141 9.82 -18.60 13.11
C LYS A 141 10.72 -17.51 13.67
N ASN A 142 11.91 -17.90 14.14
CA ASN A 142 12.92 -16.95 14.60
C ASN A 142 13.33 -15.98 13.47
N GLY A 143 13.56 -14.73 13.82
CA GLY A 143 13.96 -13.68 12.89
C GLY A 143 13.24 -12.35 13.14
N PRO A 144 13.46 -11.36 12.29
CA PRO A 144 12.91 -10.00 12.46
C PRO A 144 11.38 -9.94 12.45
N LEU A 145 10.71 -10.95 11.86
CA LEU A 145 9.25 -11.01 11.77
C LEU A 145 8.60 -11.85 12.88
N LYS A 146 9.40 -12.39 13.82
CA LYS A 146 8.86 -13.22 14.90
C LYS A 146 7.75 -12.47 15.64
N ASP A 147 6.64 -13.16 15.88
CA ASP A 147 5.44 -12.66 16.55
C ASP A 147 4.70 -11.52 15.82
N CYS A 148 5.11 -11.18 14.60
CA CYS A 148 4.37 -10.25 13.74
C CYS A 148 3.18 -10.95 13.07
N TRP A 149 2.07 -10.24 12.92
CA TRP A 149 0.94 -10.66 12.11
C TRP A 149 1.13 -10.31 10.64
N LEU A 150 0.97 -11.28 9.76
CA LEU A 150 1.24 -11.15 8.31
C LEU A 150 0.12 -11.79 7.49
N THR A 151 -0.20 -11.20 6.35
CA THR A 151 -1.23 -11.72 5.44
C THR A 151 -0.75 -12.95 4.69
N THR A 152 -1.42 -14.07 4.89
CA THR A 152 -1.14 -15.35 4.20
C THR A 152 -2.01 -15.56 2.99
N MET A 153 -3.24 -15.06 2.99
CA MET A 153 -4.19 -15.26 1.90
C MET A 153 -5.14 -14.07 1.75
N VAL A 154 -5.43 -13.73 0.50
CA VAL A 154 -6.58 -12.93 0.08
C VAL A 154 -7.30 -13.74 -1.01
N SER A 155 -8.57 -14.05 -0.80
CA SER A 155 -9.35 -14.83 -1.76
C SER A 155 -9.56 -14.09 -3.08
N SER A 156 -10.02 -14.80 -4.11
CA SER A 156 -10.61 -14.16 -5.28
C SER A 156 -11.82 -13.30 -4.88
N PRO A 157 -12.09 -12.20 -5.60
CA PRO A 157 -13.25 -11.35 -5.35
C PRO A 157 -14.56 -12.08 -5.64
N THR A 158 -15.53 -11.90 -4.77
CA THR A 158 -16.93 -12.28 -5.03
C THR A 158 -17.73 -11.00 -5.22
N PRO A 159 -18.25 -10.70 -6.42
CA PRO A 159 -19.10 -9.54 -6.62
C PRO A 159 -20.39 -9.70 -5.83
N LEU A 160 -20.78 -8.65 -5.13
CA LEU A 160 -22.07 -8.59 -4.46
C LEU A 160 -23.05 -7.92 -5.41
N SER A 161 -24.16 -8.61 -5.71
CA SER A 161 -25.23 -7.98 -6.48
C SER A 161 -25.73 -6.76 -5.73
N SER A 162 -25.75 -5.59 -6.37
CA SER A 162 -26.51 -4.46 -5.87
C SER A 162 -27.98 -4.89 -5.86
N SER A 163 -28.52 -5.16 -4.67
CA SER A 163 -29.97 -5.15 -4.53
C SER A 163 -30.41 -3.70 -4.78
N ILE A 164 -30.99 -3.50 -5.96
CA ILE A 164 -31.69 -2.27 -6.33
C ILE A 164 -32.88 -2.11 -5.40
#